data_feb7ce789ac3f51f5db3285fd52770f8
#
_entry.id   feb7ce789ac3f51f5db3285fd52770f8
#
_cell.length_a   1.000
_cell.length_b   1.000
_cell.length_c   1.000
_cell.angle_alpha   90.00
_cell.angle_beta   90.00
_cell.angle_gamma   90.00
#
_symmetry.space_group_name_H-M   'P 1'
#
loop_
_entity.id
_entity.type
_entity.pdbx_description
1 polymer ?
#
loop_
_entity_poly.entity_id
_entity_poly.type
_entity_poly.pdbx_seq_one_letter_code
_entity_poly.pdbx_strand_id
1 'polypeptide(L)'
;MIPIVEVPQTIAVQMNNYRDIFCRSEGFDHVNRYVTGLIISPNKTLQGIYDLQVWEGNKPSRRSMHGSVFEYGWDSTELMKQHRVFVSPSHKGQGREVISLDWTFSHHDRGPEIYGNKKEYDYVEGCTSRFQTVVTAVISNDKLIDGLDVVVQSPNLVESELEYLRMTAQDSYEQMSALQDRLLELLYHQKHKLEYKKRTDIALEMVQQIEQEGLFCEAHYAFDNGVLTLDLTRYIESQGKHWVSEIECSRHINWSGEWQRVDTVAEMLRTEHSESFRHIKVNCRNGETREHWVFTKQVRLKRYGRKRLVIVYDTSDLSGTPRYYLTDALHWESVRVLETWSYRWSSEIFHEFGKQVVGMESAQVREEEAVKRHFRLSCVAQSFLQRATVGESKSERFEFSKGKATIGQRCRKIAREVLRSMLELCKRLFMEGKSTDDVMGMLMPA
;
A
#
# COMPACT_ATOMS: atom_id res chain seq x y z
N MET A 1 11.50 8.94 -24.82
CA MET A 1 10.17 8.52 -24.29
C MET A 1 9.51 7.66 -25.34
N ILE A 2 8.74 6.64 -24.95
CA ILE A 2 8.06 5.76 -25.92
C ILE A 2 6.60 6.21 -25.99
N PRO A 3 6.11 6.69 -27.16
CA PRO A 3 4.71 7.07 -27.36
C PRO A 3 3.78 5.86 -27.16
N ILE A 4 2.64 6.09 -26.52
CA ILE A 4 1.62 5.08 -26.26
C ILE A 4 0.55 5.18 -27.35
N VAL A 5 0.65 4.32 -28.35
CA VAL A 5 -0.30 4.24 -29.46
C VAL A 5 -1.53 3.43 -29.06
N GLU A 6 -1.29 2.28 -28.44
CA GLU A 6 -2.31 1.35 -27.96
C GLU A 6 -2.02 0.90 -26.54
N VAL A 7 -3.07 0.48 -25.85
CA VAL A 7 -2.93 -0.18 -24.54
C VAL A 7 -2.26 -1.54 -24.75
N PRO A 8 -1.14 -1.84 -24.06
CA PRO A 8 -0.46 -3.12 -24.19
C PRO A 8 -1.40 -4.29 -23.88
N GLN A 9 -1.27 -5.37 -24.64
CA GLN A 9 -2.09 -6.58 -24.48
C GLN A 9 -2.05 -7.12 -23.03
N THR A 10 -0.88 -7.09 -22.41
CA THR A 10 -0.71 -7.50 -20.99
C THR A 10 -1.61 -6.68 -20.05
N ILE A 11 -1.81 -5.39 -20.31
CA ILE A 11 -2.68 -4.54 -19.51
C ILE A 11 -4.14 -4.69 -19.93
N ALA A 12 -4.43 -4.67 -21.23
CA ALA A 12 -5.79 -4.75 -21.76
C ALA A 12 -6.55 -5.99 -21.26
N VAL A 13 -5.90 -7.16 -21.29
CA VAL A 13 -6.49 -8.42 -20.82
C VAL A 13 -6.83 -8.34 -19.33
N GLN A 14 -5.95 -7.77 -18.52
CA GLN A 14 -6.18 -7.64 -17.08
C GLN A 14 -7.25 -6.61 -16.77
N MET A 15 -7.26 -5.47 -17.47
CA MET A 15 -8.26 -4.41 -17.32
C MET A 15 -9.68 -4.85 -17.69
N ASN A 16 -9.83 -5.82 -18.57
CA ASN A 16 -11.16 -6.36 -18.93
C ASN A 16 -11.93 -6.92 -17.71
N ASN A 17 -11.23 -7.36 -16.65
CA ASN A 17 -11.87 -7.78 -15.41
C ASN A 17 -12.60 -6.63 -14.68
N TYR A 18 -12.34 -5.38 -15.05
CA TYR A 18 -12.93 -4.19 -14.44
C TYR A 18 -13.89 -3.46 -15.38
N ARG A 19 -14.16 -4.02 -16.58
CA ARG A 19 -14.95 -3.33 -17.62
C ARG A 19 -16.32 -2.89 -17.14
N ASP A 20 -16.99 -3.72 -16.35
CA ASP A 20 -18.37 -3.50 -15.89
C ASP A 20 -18.50 -2.35 -14.87
N ILE A 21 -17.40 -1.88 -14.30
CA ILE A 21 -17.39 -0.71 -13.41
C ILE A 21 -17.59 0.59 -14.18
N PHE A 22 -17.27 0.60 -15.49
CA PHE A 22 -17.25 1.79 -16.31
C PHE A 22 -18.50 1.88 -17.18
N CYS A 23 -19.25 2.96 -17.02
CA CYS A 23 -20.48 3.19 -17.79
C CYS A 23 -20.25 3.40 -19.31
N ARG A 24 -19.07 3.94 -19.69
CA ARG A 24 -18.74 4.31 -21.07
C ARG A 24 -17.43 3.67 -21.52
N SER A 25 -17.38 3.24 -22.77
CA SER A 25 -16.17 2.67 -23.38
C SER A 25 -15.01 3.65 -23.48
N GLU A 26 -15.28 4.90 -23.81
CA GLU A 26 -14.28 5.96 -23.88
C GLU A 26 -13.63 6.24 -22.51
N GLY A 27 -14.45 6.27 -21.44
CA GLY A 27 -13.94 6.42 -20.08
C GLY A 27 -13.05 5.25 -19.66
N PHE A 28 -13.46 4.04 -20.03
CA PHE A 28 -12.65 2.84 -19.80
C PHE A 28 -11.32 2.89 -20.57
N ASP A 29 -11.31 3.31 -21.84
CA ASP A 29 -10.08 3.48 -22.62
C ASP A 29 -9.15 4.52 -22.00
N HIS A 30 -9.66 5.66 -21.54
CA HIS A 30 -8.86 6.67 -20.85
C HIS A 30 -8.21 6.12 -19.58
N VAL A 31 -8.93 5.33 -18.79
CA VAL A 31 -8.37 4.70 -17.57
C VAL A 31 -7.33 3.65 -17.93
N ASN A 32 -7.54 2.83 -18.97
CA ASN A 32 -6.57 1.86 -19.45
C ASN A 32 -5.26 2.53 -19.88
N ARG A 33 -5.36 3.63 -20.61
CA ARG A 33 -4.23 4.47 -21.03
C ARG A 33 -3.54 5.12 -19.84
N TYR A 34 -4.30 5.54 -18.84
CA TYR A 34 -3.74 6.09 -17.62
C TYR A 34 -2.95 5.04 -16.83
N VAL A 35 -3.51 3.85 -16.62
CA VAL A 35 -2.82 2.71 -15.96
C VAL A 35 -1.56 2.33 -16.74
N THR A 36 -1.62 2.30 -18.07
CA THR A 36 -0.43 2.07 -18.93
C THR A 36 0.63 3.14 -18.67
N GLY A 37 0.22 4.41 -18.62
CA GLY A 37 1.10 5.53 -18.34
C GLY A 37 1.75 5.50 -16.97
N LEU A 38 1.02 5.06 -15.93
CA LEU A 38 1.57 4.84 -14.59
C LEU A 38 2.75 3.86 -14.60
N ILE A 39 2.76 2.89 -15.50
CA ILE A 39 3.85 1.92 -15.61
C ILE A 39 5.01 2.45 -16.47
N ILE A 40 4.70 3.12 -17.59
CA ILE A 40 5.68 3.39 -18.65
C ILE A 40 6.18 4.83 -18.64
N SER A 41 5.33 5.80 -18.30
CA SER A 41 5.70 7.22 -18.35
C SER A 41 6.80 7.53 -17.31
N PRO A 42 7.83 8.28 -17.68
CA PRO A 42 8.78 8.82 -16.69
C PRO A 42 8.14 9.93 -15.84
N ASN A 43 7.21 10.70 -16.41
CA ASN A 43 6.39 11.67 -15.69
C ASN A 43 4.97 11.09 -15.51
N LYS A 44 4.65 10.67 -14.29
CA LYS A 44 3.41 9.96 -13.97
C LYS A 44 2.25 10.88 -13.56
N THR A 45 2.39 12.18 -13.77
CA THR A 45 1.27 13.11 -13.71
C THR A 45 0.31 12.87 -14.88
N LEU A 46 -0.96 13.26 -14.75
CA LEU A 46 -1.90 13.14 -15.88
C LEU A 46 -1.38 13.86 -17.13
N GLN A 47 -0.76 15.04 -16.97
CA GLN A 47 -0.17 15.77 -18.10
C GLN A 47 0.92 14.93 -18.77
N GLY A 48 1.90 14.44 -18.01
CA GLY A 48 3.00 13.64 -18.57
C GLY A 48 2.52 12.34 -19.22
N ILE A 49 1.47 11.72 -18.70
CA ILE A 49 0.85 10.54 -19.29
C ILE A 49 0.10 10.89 -20.56
N TYR A 50 -0.66 12.00 -20.55
CA TYR A 50 -1.42 12.48 -21.70
C TYR A 50 -0.51 12.86 -22.89
N ASP A 51 0.63 13.48 -22.60
CA ASP A 51 1.60 13.91 -23.62
C ASP A 51 2.21 12.72 -24.39
N LEU A 52 2.27 11.56 -23.76
CA LEU A 52 2.73 10.32 -24.40
C LEU A 52 1.66 9.61 -25.24
N GLN A 53 0.38 10.02 -25.14
CA GLN A 53 -0.69 9.33 -25.86
C GLN A 53 -0.72 9.76 -27.32
N VAL A 54 -0.72 8.77 -28.20
CA VAL A 54 -0.97 8.94 -29.64
C VAL A 54 -2.34 8.38 -29.97
N TRP A 55 -3.12 9.14 -30.71
CA TRP A 55 -4.48 8.79 -31.08
C TRP A 55 -4.58 8.72 -32.60
N GLU A 56 -5.17 7.67 -33.11
CA GLU A 56 -5.55 7.62 -34.53
C GLU A 56 -6.84 8.43 -34.72
N GLY A 57 -6.74 9.52 -35.43
CA GLY A 57 -7.84 10.47 -35.61
C GLY A 57 -7.79 11.65 -34.63
N ASN A 58 -8.96 12.11 -34.18
CA ASN A 58 -9.04 13.26 -33.28
C ASN A 58 -8.55 12.90 -31.88
N LYS A 59 -7.46 13.52 -31.44
CA LYS A 59 -6.96 13.40 -30.08
C LYS A 59 -7.97 13.99 -29.09
N PRO A 60 -8.50 13.21 -28.11
CA PRO A 60 -9.33 13.75 -27.06
C PRO A 60 -8.59 14.83 -26.27
N SER A 61 -9.30 15.77 -25.69
CA SER A 61 -8.67 16.79 -24.86
C SER A 61 -8.13 16.20 -23.57
N ARG A 62 -7.07 16.79 -23.01
CA ARG A 62 -6.57 16.42 -21.67
C ARG A 62 -7.68 16.52 -20.61
N ARG A 63 -8.59 17.50 -20.76
CA ARG A 63 -9.74 17.67 -19.85
C ARG A 63 -10.70 16.47 -19.92
N SER A 64 -10.93 15.91 -21.11
CA SER A 64 -11.74 14.71 -21.27
C SER A 64 -11.11 13.50 -20.56
N MET A 65 -9.81 13.30 -20.73
CA MET A 65 -9.09 12.24 -20.02
C MET A 65 -9.13 12.46 -18.49
N HIS A 66 -8.93 13.70 -18.03
CA HIS A 66 -9.02 14.05 -16.62
C HIS A 66 -10.40 13.70 -16.04
N GLY A 67 -11.47 14.14 -16.71
CA GLY A 67 -12.83 13.85 -16.29
C GLY A 67 -13.11 12.35 -16.18
N SER A 68 -12.68 11.58 -17.18
CA SER A 68 -12.88 10.12 -17.20
C SER A 68 -12.09 9.39 -16.10
N VAL A 69 -10.88 9.83 -15.80
CA VAL A 69 -10.03 9.18 -14.78
C VAL A 69 -10.42 9.61 -13.38
N PHE A 70 -10.70 10.88 -13.15
CA PHE A 70 -10.76 11.45 -11.80
C PHE A 70 -12.13 11.95 -11.34
N GLU A 71 -13.09 12.22 -12.25
CA GLU A 71 -14.30 12.93 -11.84
C GLU A 71 -15.59 12.11 -11.94
N TYR A 72 -15.81 11.35 -12.99
CA TYR A 72 -17.09 10.70 -13.23
C TYR A 72 -16.99 9.35 -13.92
N GLY A 73 -18.12 8.65 -13.93
CA GLY A 73 -18.30 7.44 -14.74
C GLY A 73 -17.94 6.12 -14.06
N TRP A 74 -17.38 6.12 -12.83
CA TRP A 74 -17.06 4.90 -12.10
C TRP A 74 -16.78 5.15 -10.61
N ASP A 75 -16.90 4.09 -9.80
CA ASP A 75 -16.68 4.10 -8.35
C ASP A 75 -15.34 3.43 -8.01
N SER A 76 -14.47 4.16 -7.31
CA SER A 76 -13.16 3.65 -6.92
C SER A 76 -13.22 2.59 -5.80
N THR A 77 -14.30 2.55 -5.02
CA THR A 77 -14.53 1.51 -4.01
C THR A 77 -14.93 0.20 -4.69
N GLU A 78 -15.80 0.26 -5.70
CA GLU A 78 -16.14 -0.91 -6.50
C GLU A 78 -14.95 -1.44 -7.29
N LEU A 79 -14.05 -0.54 -7.75
CA LEU A 79 -12.77 -0.94 -8.36
C LEU A 79 -11.96 -1.82 -7.41
N MET A 80 -11.79 -1.44 -6.14
CA MET A 80 -11.01 -2.22 -5.19
C MET A 80 -11.70 -3.52 -4.80
N LYS A 81 -13.01 -3.54 -4.71
CA LYS A 81 -13.78 -4.77 -4.51
C LYS A 81 -13.54 -5.75 -5.67
N GLN A 82 -13.69 -5.31 -6.91
CA GLN A 82 -13.40 -6.12 -8.09
C GLN A 82 -11.93 -6.52 -8.15
N HIS A 83 -11.02 -5.64 -7.68
CA HIS A 83 -9.61 -5.94 -7.60
C HIS A 83 -9.31 -7.11 -6.66
N ARG A 84 -9.95 -7.17 -5.49
CA ARG A 84 -9.83 -8.30 -4.57
C ARG A 84 -10.33 -9.61 -5.20
N VAL A 85 -11.43 -9.55 -5.96
CA VAL A 85 -11.92 -10.70 -6.75
C VAL A 85 -10.88 -11.14 -7.79
N PHE A 86 -10.27 -10.19 -8.49
CA PHE A 86 -9.25 -10.45 -9.51
C PHE A 86 -7.98 -11.10 -8.94
N VAL A 87 -7.49 -10.65 -7.79
CA VAL A 87 -6.22 -11.14 -7.23
C VAL A 87 -6.38 -12.44 -6.44
N SER A 88 -7.53 -12.67 -5.81
CA SER A 88 -7.81 -13.81 -4.93
C SER A 88 -7.42 -15.18 -5.52
N PRO A 89 -7.75 -15.55 -6.78
CA PRO A 89 -7.40 -16.86 -7.31
C PRO A 89 -5.90 -17.12 -7.39
N SER A 90 -5.09 -16.07 -7.52
CA SER A 90 -3.62 -16.16 -7.62
C SER A 90 -2.93 -16.41 -6.27
N HIS A 91 -3.66 -16.23 -5.18
CA HIS A 91 -3.14 -16.46 -3.82
C HIS A 91 -3.54 -17.83 -3.29
N LYS A 92 -4.72 -18.34 -3.67
CA LYS A 92 -5.24 -19.63 -3.17
C LYS A 92 -4.31 -20.80 -3.47
N GLY A 93 -3.96 -21.56 -2.43
CA GLY A 93 -3.15 -22.77 -2.55
C GLY A 93 -1.69 -22.56 -2.98
N GLN A 94 -1.18 -21.35 -2.89
CA GLN A 94 0.20 -20.99 -3.26
C GLN A 94 1.12 -20.84 -2.03
N GLY A 95 0.95 -21.69 -1.04
CA GLY A 95 1.71 -21.64 0.22
C GLY A 95 1.01 -20.81 1.28
N ARG A 96 1.79 -20.14 2.12
CA ARG A 96 1.26 -19.29 3.20
C ARG A 96 0.71 -18.00 2.64
N GLU A 97 -0.51 -17.64 3.04
CA GLU A 97 -1.15 -16.37 2.71
C GLU A 97 -1.14 -15.47 3.93
N VAL A 98 -0.60 -14.27 3.78
CA VAL A 98 -0.56 -13.28 4.87
C VAL A 98 -1.00 -11.92 4.35
N ILE A 99 -1.94 -11.32 5.05
CA ILE A 99 -2.37 -9.94 4.84
C ILE A 99 -1.58 -9.07 5.83
N SER A 100 -0.75 -8.18 5.31
CA SER A 100 -0.03 -7.18 6.09
C SER A 100 -0.77 -5.85 6.07
N LEU A 101 -0.88 -5.23 7.25
CA LEU A 101 -1.45 -3.90 7.44
C LEU A 101 -0.33 -2.96 7.83
N ASP A 102 -0.25 -1.85 7.11
CA ASP A 102 0.80 -0.86 7.34
C ASP A 102 0.36 0.51 6.81
N TRP A 103 1.16 1.54 7.02
CA TRP A 103 0.97 2.84 6.40
C TRP A 103 2.29 3.41 5.89
N THR A 104 2.18 4.29 4.92
CA THR A 104 3.31 5.02 4.37
C THR A 104 2.97 6.49 4.24
N PHE A 105 3.98 7.33 4.11
CA PHE A 105 3.83 8.75 3.82
C PHE A 105 4.05 9.00 2.33
N SER A 106 3.16 9.77 1.72
CA SER A 106 3.29 10.27 0.36
C SER A 106 3.59 11.77 0.44
N HIS A 107 4.82 12.16 0.09
CA HIS A 107 5.31 13.52 0.26
C HIS A 107 4.86 14.45 -0.86
N HIS A 108 4.39 15.64 -0.48
CA HIS A 108 3.94 16.69 -1.39
C HIS A 108 4.39 18.07 -0.90
N ASP A 109 5.63 18.43 -1.14
CA ASP A 109 6.18 19.73 -0.75
C ASP A 109 5.46 20.91 -1.39
N ARG A 110 4.94 20.70 -2.60
CA ARG A 110 4.22 21.69 -3.40
C ARG A 110 2.77 21.22 -3.58
N GLY A 111 1.86 21.66 -2.78
CA GLY A 111 0.44 21.31 -2.96
C GLY A 111 -0.29 21.18 -1.62
N PRO A 112 -0.38 22.29 -0.85
CA PRO A 112 -1.04 22.25 0.45
C PRO A 112 -2.53 21.88 0.37
N GLU A 113 -3.16 22.07 -0.80
CA GLU A 113 -4.58 21.83 -1.03
C GLU A 113 -4.89 20.40 -1.55
N ILE A 114 -3.88 19.53 -1.65
CA ILE A 114 -4.12 18.13 -2.01
C ILE A 114 -4.85 17.45 -0.85
N TYR A 115 -5.96 16.76 -1.12
CA TYR A 115 -6.72 16.05 -0.10
C TYR A 115 -5.84 15.13 0.75
N GLY A 116 -5.97 15.22 2.07
CA GLY A 116 -5.19 14.44 3.03
C GLY A 116 -3.76 14.92 3.26
N ASN A 117 -3.30 15.96 2.54
CA ASN A 117 -1.97 16.54 2.73
C ASN A 117 -1.93 17.38 4.02
N LYS A 118 -1.01 17.05 4.93
CA LYS A 118 -0.84 17.72 6.21
C LYS A 118 0.62 18.06 6.46
N LYS A 119 0.88 19.05 7.27
CA LYS A 119 2.23 19.42 7.72
C LYS A 119 2.43 18.90 9.13
N GLU A 120 3.19 17.85 9.28
CA GLU A 120 3.47 17.20 10.56
C GLU A 120 4.95 16.76 10.63
N TYR A 121 5.37 16.33 11.81
CA TYR A 121 6.69 15.76 12.00
C TYR A 121 6.76 14.36 11.35
N ASP A 122 7.70 14.21 10.43
CA ASP A 122 7.99 12.93 9.79
C ASP A 122 9.13 12.23 10.54
N TYR A 123 8.81 11.15 11.20
CA TYR A 123 9.78 10.36 11.97
C TYR A 123 10.79 9.60 11.09
N VAL A 124 10.47 9.38 9.82
CA VAL A 124 11.36 8.71 8.86
C VAL A 124 12.43 9.69 8.37
N GLU A 125 12.02 10.89 7.99
CA GLU A 125 12.94 11.95 7.54
C GLU A 125 13.56 12.74 8.68
N GLY A 126 13.03 12.64 9.91
CA GLY A 126 13.50 13.37 11.08
C GLY A 126 13.24 14.87 11.05
N CYS A 127 12.30 15.33 10.22
CA CYS A 127 11.97 16.74 10.06
C CYS A 127 10.47 16.96 9.88
N THR A 128 10.03 18.22 9.96
CA THR A 128 8.64 18.58 9.64
C THR A 128 8.49 18.71 8.12
N SER A 129 7.68 17.86 7.53
CA SER A 129 7.41 17.82 6.10
C SER A 129 5.91 17.87 5.78
N ARG A 130 5.55 17.96 4.50
CA ARG A 130 4.17 17.84 4.04
C ARG A 130 3.94 16.48 3.40
N PHE A 131 2.97 15.74 3.92
CA PHE A 131 2.66 14.41 3.40
C PHE A 131 1.20 14.01 3.62
N GLN A 132 0.76 13.07 2.80
CA GLN A 132 -0.45 12.29 3.04
C GLN A 132 -0.08 11.01 3.79
N THR A 133 -0.89 10.62 4.75
CA THR A 133 -0.79 9.28 5.35
C THR A 133 -1.65 8.32 4.57
N VAL A 134 -1.05 7.25 4.08
CA VAL A 134 -1.70 6.23 3.25
C VAL A 134 -1.68 4.91 3.99
N VAL A 135 -2.86 4.41 4.37
CA VAL A 135 -3.02 3.10 5.02
C VAL A 135 -3.23 2.05 3.94
N THR A 136 -2.57 0.92 4.06
CA THR A 136 -2.61 -0.15 3.07
C THR A 136 -2.89 -1.51 3.69
N ALA A 137 -3.65 -2.32 2.99
CA ALA A 137 -3.78 -3.75 3.23
C ALA A 137 -3.16 -4.49 2.03
N VAL A 138 -2.17 -5.33 2.29
CA VAL A 138 -1.40 -6.02 1.24
C VAL A 138 -1.40 -7.50 1.51
N ILE A 139 -1.87 -8.31 0.55
CA ILE A 139 -1.74 -9.77 0.62
C ILE A 139 -0.46 -10.23 -0.06
N SER A 140 0.18 -11.20 0.54
CA SER A 140 1.35 -11.83 -0.05
C SER A 140 1.37 -13.34 0.17
N ASN A 141 1.91 -14.04 -0.80
CA ASN A 141 2.33 -15.43 -0.72
C ASN A 141 3.81 -15.54 -1.15
N ASP A 142 4.32 -16.74 -1.36
CA ASP A 142 5.73 -16.96 -1.75
C ASP A 142 6.08 -16.30 -3.10
N LYS A 143 5.11 -16.01 -3.96
CA LYS A 143 5.33 -15.55 -5.34
C LYS A 143 4.88 -14.12 -5.58
N LEU A 144 3.76 -13.71 -5.01
CA LEU A 144 3.05 -12.47 -5.35
C LEU A 144 2.91 -11.54 -4.14
N ILE A 145 2.80 -10.26 -4.45
CA ILE A 145 2.45 -9.19 -3.51
C ILE A 145 1.39 -8.32 -4.19
N ASP A 146 0.18 -8.31 -3.65
CA ASP A 146 -0.91 -7.52 -4.20
C ASP A 146 -1.51 -6.61 -3.12
N GLY A 147 -1.78 -5.35 -3.45
CA GLY A 147 -2.57 -4.48 -2.60
C GLY A 147 -4.03 -4.91 -2.60
N LEU A 148 -4.64 -5.02 -1.44
CA LEU A 148 -6.07 -5.30 -1.29
C LEU A 148 -6.89 -4.04 -1.14
N ASP A 149 -6.33 -3.03 -0.50
CA ASP A 149 -6.90 -1.69 -0.43
C ASP A 149 -5.82 -0.65 -0.10
N VAL A 150 -6.09 0.59 -0.51
CA VAL A 150 -5.24 1.76 -0.28
C VAL A 150 -6.16 2.94 0.07
N VAL A 151 -6.03 3.44 1.29
CA VAL A 151 -6.88 4.53 1.80
C VAL A 151 -6.02 5.69 2.28
N VAL A 152 -6.26 6.86 1.72
CA VAL A 152 -5.65 8.11 2.21
C VAL A 152 -6.43 8.59 3.42
N GLN A 153 -5.71 8.84 4.52
CA GLN A 153 -6.31 9.38 5.73
C GLN A 153 -6.83 10.79 5.46
N SER A 154 -8.10 11.04 5.81
CA SER A 154 -8.69 12.38 5.72
C SER A 154 -7.95 13.36 6.63
N PRO A 155 -7.89 14.66 6.29
CA PRO A 155 -7.33 15.68 7.17
C PRO A 155 -8.20 15.83 8.43
N ASN A 156 -7.56 16.14 9.56
CA ASN A 156 -8.28 16.53 10.78
C ASN A 156 -8.61 18.03 10.73
N LEU A 157 -9.61 18.37 9.93
CA LEU A 157 -10.00 19.77 9.69
C LEU A 157 -10.36 20.51 10.98
N VAL A 158 -11.00 19.83 11.94
CA VAL A 158 -11.40 20.43 13.20
C VAL A 158 -10.19 20.86 14.02
N GLU A 159 -9.14 20.04 14.10
CA GLU A 159 -7.94 20.37 14.86
C GLU A 159 -7.19 21.54 14.21
N SER A 160 -7.05 21.53 12.90
CA SER A 160 -6.41 22.60 12.14
C SER A 160 -7.15 23.93 12.26
N GLU A 161 -8.47 23.90 12.20
CA GLU A 161 -9.31 25.10 12.34
C GLU A 161 -9.34 25.62 13.78
N LEU A 162 -9.38 24.74 14.77
CA LEU A 162 -9.26 25.15 16.18
C LEU A 162 -7.93 25.80 16.51
N GLU A 163 -6.82 25.32 15.92
CA GLU A 163 -5.52 25.94 16.05
C GLU A 163 -5.50 27.32 15.40
N TYR A 164 -6.03 27.44 14.17
CA TYR A 164 -6.19 28.74 13.49
C TYR A 164 -7.03 29.71 14.32
N LEU A 165 -8.15 29.28 14.87
CA LEU A 165 -9.00 30.11 15.73
C LEU A 165 -8.30 30.54 17.00
N ARG A 166 -7.52 29.67 17.64
CA ARG A 166 -6.69 30.03 18.82
C ARG A 166 -5.68 31.10 18.49
N MET A 167 -4.96 30.96 17.37
CA MET A 167 -3.98 31.95 16.92
C MET A 167 -4.64 33.30 16.61
N THR A 168 -5.77 33.28 15.90
CA THR A 168 -6.51 34.48 15.51
C THR A 168 -7.14 35.19 16.73
N ALA A 169 -7.64 34.42 17.71
CA ALA A 169 -8.23 34.96 18.93
C ALA A 169 -7.21 35.68 19.83
N GLN A 170 -5.91 35.41 19.67
CA GLN A 170 -4.86 36.14 20.36
C GLN A 170 -4.63 37.56 19.79
N ASP A 171 -5.02 37.78 18.53
CA ASP A 171 -4.67 39.03 17.81
C ASP A 171 -5.81 40.06 17.75
N SER A 172 -7.07 39.75 18.00
CA SER A 172 -8.14 40.75 17.95
C SER A 172 -9.43 40.44 18.72
N TYR A 173 -9.73 41.30 19.67
CA TYR A 173 -10.95 41.26 20.50
C TYR A 173 -12.23 41.58 19.70
N GLU A 174 -12.12 42.27 18.57
CA GLU A 174 -13.23 42.71 17.73
C GLU A 174 -13.84 41.64 16.87
N GLN A 175 -13.18 40.47 16.73
CA GLN A 175 -13.64 39.34 15.90
C GLN A 175 -14.28 38.19 16.70
N MET A 176 -14.50 38.38 18.00
CA MET A 176 -15.01 37.32 18.90
C MET A 176 -16.32 36.72 18.46
N SER A 177 -17.26 37.47 17.92
CA SER A 177 -18.57 36.97 17.48
C SER A 177 -18.43 36.04 16.27
N ALA A 178 -17.69 36.45 15.24
CA ALA A 178 -17.44 35.64 14.06
C ALA A 178 -16.64 34.35 14.36
N LEU A 179 -15.68 34.45 15.29
CA LEU A 179 -14.94 33.31 15.80
C LEU A 179 -15.82 32.32 16.57
N GLN A 180 -16.76 32.85 17.38
CA GLN A 180 -17.69 32.01 18.13
C GLN A 180 -18.64 31.25 17.20
N ASP A 181 -19.18 31.92 16.19
CA ASP A 181 -20.06 31.26 15.19
C ASP A 181 -19.30 30.17 14.42
N ARG A 182 -18.06 30.47 14.02
CA ARG A 182 -17.19 29.50 13.35
C ARG A 182 -16.86 28.31 14.22
N LEU A 183 -16.57 28.53 15.50
CA LEU A 183 -16.33 27.46 16.46
C LEU A 183 -17.57 26.56 16.64
N LEU A 184 -18.76 27.13 16.72
CA LEU A 184 -20.02 26.39 16.80
C LEU A 184 -20.27 25.55 15.54
N GLU A 185 -19.99 26.12 14.37
CA GLU A 185 -20.07 25.39 13.10
C GLU A 185 -19.10 24.21 13.07
N LEU A 186 -17.86 24.41 13.49
CA LEU A 186 -16.84 23.35 13.58
C LEU A 186 -17.23 22.27 14.59
N LEU A 187 -17.74 22.63 15.75
CA LEU A 187 -18.23 21.67 16.74
C LEU A 187 -19.44 20.89 16.21
N TYR A 188 -20.31 21.54 15.45
CA TYR A 188 -21.43 20.87 14.77
C TYR A 188 -20.94 19.87 13.75
N HIS A 189 -19.97 20.25 12.88
CA HIS A 189 -19.31 19.36 11.94
C HIS A 189 -18.60 18.22 12.64
N GLN A 190 -17.91 18.50 13.75
CA GLN A 190 -17.28 17.49 14.59
C GLN A 190 -18.31 16.46 15.09
N LYS A 191 -19.45 16.90 15.54
CA LYS A 191 -20.47 16.02 16.12
C LYS A 191 -21.20 15.17 15.08
N HIS A 192 -21.39 15.68 13.86
CA HIS A 192 -22.33 15.10 12.88
C HIS A 192 -21.69 14.62 11.57
N LYS A 193 -20.48 15.05 11.23
CA LYS A 193 -19.87 14.81 9.91
C LYS A 193 -18.37 14.51 9.96
N LEU A 194 -17.78 14.25 11.12
CA LEU A 194 -16.36 13.93 11.15
C LEU A 194 -16.08 12.64 10.43
N GLU A 195 -15.54 12.76 9.26
CA GLU A 195 -14.91 11.70 8.49
C GLU A 195 -13.44 11.49 8.88
N TYR A 196 -12.90 12.25 9.84
CA TYR A 196 -11.57 11.99 10.34
C TYR A 196 -11.52 10.67 11.09
N LYS A 197 -10.75 9.74 10.54
CA LYS A 197 -10.51 8.43 11.13
C LYS A 197 -9.03 8.30 11.47
N LYS A 198 -8.74 7.72 12.62
CA LYS A 198 -7.37 7.35 12.95
C LYS A 198 -6.90 6.26 11.99
N ARG A 199 -5.60 6.19 11.73
CA ARG A 199 -4.99 5.13 10.91
C ARG A 199 -5.41 3.72 11.34
N THR A 200 -5.50 3.51 12.63
CA THR A 200 -5.94 2.23 13.22
C THR A 200 -7.41 1.90 12.96
N ASP A 201 -8.28 2.91 12.90
CA ASP A 201 -9.71 2.72 12.60
C ASP A 201 -9.87 2.39 11.10
N ILE A 202 -9.10 3.05 10.24
CA ILE A 202 -9.03 2.74 8.80
C ILE A 202 -8.55 1.29 8.59
N ALA A 203 -7.50 0.87 9.29
CA ALA A 203 -7.01 -0.50 9.22
C ALA A 203 -8.06 -1.53 9.66
N LEU A 204 -8.81 -1.24 10.72
CA LEU A 204 -9.93 -2.08 11.17
C LEU A 204 -11.03 -2.18 10.11
N GLU A 205 -11.45 -1.06 9.52
CA GLU A 205 -12.46 -1.04 8.45
C GLU A 205 -12.01 -1.83 7.21
N MET A 206 -10.76 -1.70 6.81
CA MET A 206 -10.20 -2.50 5.72
C MET A 206 -10.31 -3.99 6.01
N VAL A 207 -9.93 -4.42 7.21
CA VAL A 207 -10.04 -5.83 7.61
C VAL A 207 -11.49 -6.28 7.63
N GLN A 208 -12.40 -5.46 8.16
CA GLN A 208 -13.83 -5.76 8.17
C GLN A 208 -14.36 -5.99 6.76
N GLN A 209 -14.01 -5.13 5.82
CA GLN A 209 -14.43 -5.25 4.43
C GLN A 209 -13.84 -6.50 3.75
N ILE A 210 -12.55 -6.77 3.94
CA ILE A 210 -11.87 -7.94 3.36
C ILE A 210 -12.51 -9.24 3.88
N GLU A 211 -12.78 -9.33 5.19
CA GLU A 211 -13.36 -10.52 5.80
C GLU A 211 -14.83 -10.72 5.40
N GLN A 212 -15.61 -9.64 5.27
CA GLN A 212 -17.00 -9.72 4.81
C GLN A 212 -17.13 -10.28 3.39
N GLU A 213 -16.13 -10.05 2.55
CA GLU A 213 -16.10 -10.59 1.18
C GLU A 213 -15.74 -12.09 1.13
N GLY A 214 -15.10 -12.64 2.15
CA GLY A 214 -14.77 -14.07 2.28
C GLY A 214 -13.81 -14.60 1.21
N LEU A 215 -13.04 -13.75 0.55
CA LEU A 215 -12.19 -14.14 -0.58
C LEU A 215 -10.87 -14.78 -0.16
N PHE A 216 -10.36 -14.49 1.05
CA PHE A 216 -9.04 -14.89 1.53
C PHE A 216 -9.15 -15.71 2.82
N CYS A 217 -9.90 -16.80 2.78
CA CYS A 217 -10.26 -17.59 3.97
C CYS A 217 -9.05 -18.14 4.74
N GLU A 218 -7.97 -18.51 4.04
CA GLU A 218 -6.76 -19.10 4.65
C GLU A 218 -5.74 -18.06 5.10
N ALA A 219 -5.93 -16.78 4.77
CA ALA A 219 -4.98 -15.74 5.10
C ALA A 219 -4.99 -15.40 6.59
N HIS A 220 -3.79 -15.20 7.15
CA HIS A 220 -3.57 -14.68 8.48
C HIS A 220 -3.04 -13.24 8.38
N TYR A 221 -2.94 -12.55 9.52
CA TYR A 221 -2.55 -11.14 9.55
C TYR A 221 -1.17 -10.93 10.16
N ALA A 222 -0.41 -9.96 9.61
CA ALA A 222 0.83 -9.49 10.20
C ALA A 222 0.90 -7.96 10.16
N PHE A 223 1.27 -7.31 11.25
CA PHE A 223 1.36 -5.85 11.35
C PHE A 223 2.30 -5.44 12.48
N ASP A 224 2.82 -4.22 12.39
CA ASP A 224 3.70 -3.68 13.42
C ASP A 224 2.93 -3.19 14.67
N ASN A 225 3.68 -2.75 15.67
CA ASN A 225 3.10 -2.23 16.91
C ASN A 225 2.21 -0.98 16.71
N GLY A 226 2.48 -0.18 15.66
CA GLY A 226 1.70 1.02 15.36
C GLY A 226 0.26 0.69 14.97
N VAL A 227 0.03 -0.45 14.32
CA VAL A 227 -1.29 -0.93 13.90
C VAL A 227 -2.00 -1.71 15.02
N LEU A 228 -1.25 -2.24 15.99
CA LEU A 228 -1.74 -3.12 17.05
C LEU A 228 -2.76 -2.43 17.96
N THR A 229 -4.05 -2.70 17.76
CA THR A 229 -5.14 -2.27 18.63
C THR A 229 -5.97 -3.44 19.13
N LEU A 230 -6.69 -3.22 20.24
CA LEU A 230 -7.53 -4.25 20.81
C LEU A 230 -8.71 -4.61 19.91
N ASP A 231 -9.33 -3.60 19.29
CA ASP A 231 -10.49 -3.79 18.43
C ASP A 231 -10.15 -4.54 17.16
N LEU A 232 -9.01 -4.20 16.53
CA LEU A 232 -8.48 -4.91 15.36
C LEU A 232 -8.21 -6.39 15.69
N THR A 233 -7.47 -6.65 16.76
CA THR A 233 -7.12 -8.03 17.13
C THR A 233 -8.31 -8.87 17.50
N ARG A 234 -9.28 -8.32 18.25
CA ARG A 234 -10.52 -9.00 18.58
C ARG A 234 -11.36 -9.31 17.36
N TYR A 235 -11.42 -8.38 16.42
CA TYR A 235 -12.14 -8.62 15.18
C TYR A 235 -11.51 -9.76 14.38
N ILE A 236 -10.19 -9.75 14.16
CA ILE A 236 -9.47 -10.83 13.47
C ILE A 236 -9.71 -12.18 14.16
N GLU A 237 -9.57 -12.23 15.49
CA GLU A 237 -9.83 -13.43 16.30
C GLU A 237 -11.28 -13.92 16.16
N SER A 238 -12.27 -13.00 16.07
CA SER A 238 -13.69 -13.35 15.89
C SER A 238 -13.99 -13.96 14.52
N GLN A 239 -13.15 -13.70 13.52
CA GLN A 239 -13.24 -14.31 12.20
C GLN A 239 -12.53 -15.69 12.13
N GLY A 240 -12.03 -16.22 13.26
CA GLY A 240 -11.30 -17.48 13.32
C GLY A 240 -9.89 -17.40 12.71
N LYS A 241 -9.37 -16.20 12.51
CA LYS A 241 -8.05 -15.96 11.95
C LYS A 241 -7.03 -15.58 13.01
N HIS A 242 -5.77 -15.75 12.68
CA HIS A 242 -4.67 -15.44 13.57
C HIS A 242 -3.88 -14.22 13.09
N TRP A 243 -3.19 -13.58 14.04
CA TRP A 243 -2.34 -12.44 13.76
C TRP A 243 -0.98 -12.56 14.44
N VAL A 244 0.02 -11.91 13.87
CA VAL A 244 1.35 -11.72 14.45
C VAL A 244 1.67 -10.23 14.43
N SER A 245 2.11 -9.71 15.57
CA SER A 245 2.56 -8.32 15.68
C SER A 245 3.86 -8.23 16.46
N GLU A 246 4.73 -7.32 16.04
CA GLU A 246 5.79 -6.84 16.91
C GLU A 246 5.19 -5.99 18.02
N ILE A 247 5.79 -5.99 19.21
CA ILE A 247 5.36 -5.20 20.36
C ILE A 247 6.53 -4.40 20.95
N GLU A 248 6.21 -3.27 21.55
CA GLU A 248 7.20 -2.47 22.26
C GLU A 248 7.77 -3.20 23.47
N CYS A 249 9.04 -2.99 23.74
CA CYS A 249 9.74 -3.50 24.90
C CYS A 249 9.11 -3.09 26.24
N SER A 250 8.43 -1.95 26.27
CA SER A 250 7.76 -1.39 27.45
C SER A 250 6.45 -2.10 27.84
N ARG A 251 5.92 -2.99 26.98
CA ARG A 251 4.67 -3.71 27.25
C ARG A 251 4.77 -4.56 28.52
N HIS A 252 3.71 -4.55 29.33
CA HIS A 252 3.64 -5.34 30.56
C HIS A 252 2.94 -6.67 30.33
N ILE A 253 3.58 -7.72 30.78
CA ILE A 253 3.08 -9.09 30.80
C ILE A 253 2.98 -9.60 32.23
N ASN A 254 2.08 -10.53 32.49
CA ASN A 254 2.06 -11.26 33.76
C ASN A 254 3.13 -12.36 33.70
N TRP A 255 4.16 -12.19 34.49
CA TRP A 255 5.27 -13.13 34.63
C TRP A 255 5.31 -13.66 36.05
N SER A 256 5.09 -14.95 36.20
CA SER A 256 5.08 -15.63 37.53
C SER A 256 4.15 -14.99 38.57
N GLY A 257 3.04 -14.40 38.15
CA GLY A 257 2.05 -13.72 39.00
C GLY A 257 2.20 -12.20 39.08
N GLU A 258 3.31 -11.63 38.66
CA GLU A 258 3.62 -10.22 38.72
C GLU A 258 3.56 -9.56 37.32
N TRP A 259 3.20 -8.26 37.27
CA TRP A 259 3.20 -7.47 36.05
C TRP A 259 4.58 -6.86 35.83
N GLN A 260 5.31 -7.37 34.85
CA GLN A 260 6.66 -6.92 34.50
C GLN A 260 6.72 -6.47 33.04
N ARG A 261 7.66 -5.60 32.73
CA ARG A 261 7.93 -5.18 31.35
C ARG A 261 8.58 -6.34 30.59
N VAL A 262 8.30 -6.41 29.29
CA VAL A 262 8.84 -7.49 28.43
C VAL A 262 10.37 -7.41 28.35
N ASP A 263 10.95 -6.22 28.27
CA ASP A 263 12.42 -6.03 28.26
C ASP A 263 13.09 -6.47 29.57
N THR A 264 12.48 -6.20 30.72
CA THR A 264 12.96 -6.66 32.01
C THR A 264 12.98 -8.19 32.10
N VAL A 265 11.90 -8.83 31.63
CA VAL A 265 11.80 -10.28 31.56
C VAL A 265 12.83 -10.87 30.58
N ALA A 266 13.03 -10.25 29.42
CA ALA A 266 14.02 -10.69 28.44
C ALA A 266 15.44 -10.62 28.99
N GLU A 267 15.78 -9.55 29.73
CA GLU A 267 17.10 -9.40 30.37
C GLU A 267 17.33 -10.43 31.48
N MET A 268 16.32 -10.67 32.32
CA MET A 268 16.39 -11.74 33.34
C MET A 268 16.62 -13.10 32.66
N LEU A 269 15.88 -13.43 31.62
CA LEU A 269 16.04 -14.69 30.87
C LEU A 269 17.44 -14.80 30.25
N ARG A 270 17.95 -13.70 29.70
CA ARG A 270 19.29 -13.67 29.10
C ARG A 270 20.40 -13.94 30.13
N THR A 271 20.29 -13.36 31.34
CA THR A 271 21.31 -13.43 32.38
C THR A 271 21.23 -14.68 33.23
N GLU A 272 20.02 -15.13 33.59
CA GLU A 272 19.81 -16.21 34.54
C GLU A 272 19.37 -17.52 33.87
N HIS A 273 18.82 -17.48 32.66
CA HIS A 273 18.21 -18.63 31.98
C HIS A 273 18.52 -18.62 30.46
N SER A 274 19.76 -18.32 30.09
CA SER A 274 20.17 -18.26 28.68
C SER A 274 19.93 -19.58 27.92
N GLU A 275 20.00 -20.72 28.61
CA GLU A 275 19.71 -22.04 28.07
C GLU A 275 18.24 -22.24 27.63
N SER A 276 17.35 -21.38 28.07
CA SER A 276 15.94 -21.39 27.65
C SER A 276 15.71 -20.89 26.20
N PHE A 277 16.70 -20.22 25.62
CA PHE A 277 16.69 -19.81 24.22
C PHE A 277 17.10 -20.97 23.32
N ARG A 278 16.24 -21.26 22.34
CA ARG A 278 16.48 -22.34 21.38
C ARG A 278 16.94 -21.77 20.06
N HIS A 279 17.96 -22.37 19.47
CA HIS A 279 18.35 -22.06 18.10
C HIS A 279 17.31 -22.61 17.13
N ILE A 280 16.84 -21.75 16.22
CA ILE A 280 15.89 -22.11 15.16
C ILE A 280 16.31 -21.51 13.82
N LYS A 281 15.89 -22.16 12.73
CA LYS A 281 16.02 -21.67 11.37
C LYS A 281 14.65 -21.28 10.86
N VAL A 282 14.54 -20.10 10.28
CA VAL A 282 13.30 -19.51 9.77
C VAL A 282 13.45 -19.25 8.29
N ASN A 283 12.57 -19.81 7.48
CA ASN A 283 12.52 -19.55 6.04
C ASN A 283 11.66 -18.31 5.79
N CYS A 284 12.34 -17.21 5.50
CA CYS A 284 11.68 -15.95 5.19
C CYS A 284 11.02 -15.98 3.81
N ARG A 285 9.98 -15.14 3.64
CA ARG A 285 9.26 -15.00 2.38
C ARG A 285 10.16 -14.74 1.15
N ASN A 286 11.24 -14.00 1.33
CA ASN A 286 12.21 -13.70 0.25
C ASN A 286 13.09 -14.89 -0.15
N GLY A 287 12.90 -16.06 0.48
CA GLY A 287 13.68 -17.28 0.28
C GLY A 287 15.02 -17.29 1.01
N GLU A 288 15.26 -16.33 1.91
CA GLU A 288 16.40 -16.38 2.84
C GLU A 288 16.07 -17.27 4.03
N THR A 289 17.04 -18.04 4.50
CA THR A 289 16.97 -18.72 5.77
C THR A 289 17.75 -17.91 6.79
N ARG A 290 17.09 -17.51 7.87
CA ARG A 290 17.69 -16.76 8.98
C ARG A 290 17.77 -17.64 10.21
N GLU A 291 18.82 -17.49 10.96
CA GLU A 291 19.03 -18.20 12.23
C GLU A 291 18.73 -17.25 13.38
N HIS A 292 17.99 -17.75 14.38
CA HIS A 292 17.60 -16.97 15.54
C HIS A 292 17.68 -17.82 16.81
N TRP A 293 17.91 -17.16 17.94
CA TRP A 293 17.80 -17.72 19.28
C TRP A 293 16.53 -17.21 19.92
N VAL A 294 15.62 -18.12 20.24
CA VAL A 294 14.23 -17.77 20.50
C VAL A 294 13.76 -18.37 21.82
N PHE A 295 13.20 -17.52 22.66
CA PHE A 295 12.39 -17.92 23.80
C PHE A 295 10.91 -17.75 23.48
N THR A 296 10.05 -18.69 23.90
CA THR A 296 8.60 -18.57 23.72
C THR A 296 7.85 -19.05 24.94
N LYS A 297 6.81 -18.28 25.30
CA LYS A 297 5.91 -18.63 26.42
C LYS A 297 4.52 -18.05 26.19
N GLN A 298 3.50 -18.74 26.69
CA GLN A 298 2.16 -18.17 26.80
C GLN A 298 2.14 -17.22 28.00
N VAL A 299 1.79 -15.98 27.77
CA VAL A 299 1.72 -14.92 28.78
C VAL A 299 0.34 -14.24 28.78
N ARG A 300 0.01 -13.55 29.86
CA ARG A 300 -1.21 -12.74 29.93
C ARG A 300 -0.85 -11.26 29.85
N LEU A 301 -1.54 -10.53 28.97
CA LEU A 301 -1.47 -9.08 28.88
C LEU A 301 -2.77 -8.46 29.42
N LYS A 302 -2.69 -7.27 30.05
CA LYS A 302 -3.87 -6.63 30.70
C LYS A 302 -5.08 -6.46 29.78
N ARG A 303 -4.85 -6.04 28.55
CA ARG A 303 -5.93 -5.75 27.59
C ARG A 303 -6.17 -6.90 26.60
N TYR A 304 -5.11 -7.57 26.17
CA TYR A 304 -5.14 -8.58 25.10
C TYR A 304 -5.43 -10.00 25.58
N GLY A 305 -5.46 -10.23 26.91
CA GLY A 305 -5.69 -11.56 27.48
C GLY A 305 -4.47 -12.47 27.32
N ARG A 306 -4.73 -13.77 27.10
CA ARG A 306 -3.69 -14.80 26.95
C ARG A 306 -3.19 -14.83 25.49
N LYS A 307 -1.90 -14.63 25.30
CA LYS A 307 -1.22 -14.61 24.01
C LYS A 307 0.11 -15.38 24.08
N ARG A 308 0.67 -15.76 22.96
CA ARG A 308 2.01 -16.32 22.87
C ARG A 308 3.01 -15.19 22.64
N LEU A 309 3.97 -15.04 23.53
CA LEU A 309 5.13 -14.16 23.40
C LEU A 309 6.28 -14.96 22.77
N VAL A 310 7.00 -14.31 21.86
CA VAL A 310 8.23 -14.81 21.24
C VAL A 310 9.30 -13.72 21.37
N ILE A 311 10.39 -14.02 22.07
CA ILE A 311 11.56 -13.13 22.24
C ILE A 311 12.66 -13.67 21.35
N VAL A 312 13.26 -12.80 20.52
CA VAL A 312 14.18 -13.20 19.44
C VAL A 312 15.49 -12.42 19.54
N TYR A 313 16.60 -13.15 19.60
CA TYR A 313 17.95 -12.63 19.37
C TYR A 313 18.52 -13.18 18.06
N ASP A 314 19.38 -12.39 17.43
CA ASP A 314 20.00 -12.77 16.14
C ASP A 314 21.36 -13.46 16.31
N THR A 315 21.89 -13.53 17.55
CA THR A 315 23.23 -14.07 17.86
C THR A 315 23.16 -15.09 18.99
N SER A 316 24.07 -16.07 18.96
CA SER A 316 24.12 -17.17 19.94
C SER A 316 24.49 -16.76 21.36
N ASP A 317 25.21 -15.64 21.48
CA ASP A 317 25.58 -15.05 22.77
C ASP A 317 24.47 -14.15 23.34
N LEU A 318 23.31 -14.08 22.67
CA LEU A 318 22.15 -13.23 23.00
C LEU A 318 22.55 -11.75 23.14
N SER A 319 23.54 -11.32 22.36
CA SER A 319 23.94 -9.91 22.30
C SER A 319 23.00 -9.09 21.41
N GLY A 320 23.02 -7.77 21.61
CA GLY A 320 22.19 -6.83 20.86
C GLY A 320 20.79 -6.67 21.45
N THR A 321 19.94 -5.94 20.70
CA THR A 321 18.57 -5.64 21.12
C THR A 321 17.62 -6.73 20.66
N PRO A 322 16.91 -7.41 21.57
CA PRO A 322 15.93 -8.41 21.20
C PRO A 322 14.69 -7.79 20.54
N ARG A 323 14.04 -8.60 19.72
CA ARG A 323 12.73 -8.28 19.14
C ARG A 323 11.65 -9.11 19.84
N TYR A 324 10.47 -8.50 19.98
CA TYR A 324 9.37 -9.09 20.74
C TYR A 324 8.16 -9.24 19.84
N TYR A 325 7.67 -10.46 19.69
CA TYR A 325 6.49 -10.77 18.88
C TYR A 325 5.38 -11.34 19.73
N LEU A 326 4.16 -11.00 19.37
CA LEU A 326 2.95 -11.46 20.02
C LEU A 326 2.00 -12.06 18.99
N THR A 327 1.30 -13.14 19.37
CA THR A 327 0.25 -13.76 18.57
C THR A 327 -0.85 -14.35 19.45
N ASP A 328 -2.09 -14.37 18.94
CA ASP A 328 -3.20 -15.10 19.54
C ASP A 328 -3.12 -16.62 19.32
N ALA A 329 -2.39 -17.06 18.31
CA ALA A 329 -2.21 -18.46 17.95
C ALA A 329 -1.36 -19.22 19.00
N LEU A 330 -1.96 -19.57 20.12
CA LEU A 330 -1.27 -20.22 21.23
C LEU A 330 -0.61 -21.57 20.88
N HIS A 331 -1.10 -22.23 19.83
CA HIS A 331 -0.62 -23.52 19.34
C HIS A 331 0.50 -23.42 18.29
N TRP A 332 0.79 -22.21 17.77
CA TRP A 332 1.86 -22.05 16.79
C TRP A 332 3.23 -22.16 17.45
N GLU A 333 4.14 -22.84 16.77
CA GLU A 333 5.56 -22.84 17.11
C GLU A 333 6.23 -21.52 16.71
N SER A 334 7.36 -21.20 17.35
CA SER A 334 8.10 -19.97 17.10
C SER A 334 8.52 -19.81 15.64
N VAL A 335 8.88 -20.91 14.96
CA VAL A 335 9.22 -20.91 13.54
C VAL A 335 8.03 -20.38 12.72
N ARG A 336 6.82 -20.92 12.94
CA ARG A 336 5.62 -20.48 12.23
C ARG A 336 5.28 -19.02 12.49
N VAL A 337 5.48 -18.55 13.73
CA VAL A 337 5.25 -17.13 14.08
C VAL A 337 6.21 -16.24 13.29
N LEU A 338 7.51 -16.55 13.29
CA LEU A 338 8.52 -15.73 12.62
C LEU A 338 8.44 -15.83 11.09
N GLU A 339 8.11 -17.00 10.55
CA GLU A 339 7.83 -17.15 9.12
C GLU A 339 6.64 -16.27 8.72
N THR A 340 5.52 -16.31 9.47
CA THR A 340 4.35 -15.45 9.20
C THR A 340 4.72 -13.97 9.30
N TRP A 341 5.50 -13.59 10.31
CA TRP A 341 6.01 -12.23 10.45
C TRP A 341 6.85 -11.77 9.26
N SER A 342 7.65 -12.65 8.66
CA SER A 342 8.50 -12.31 7.52
C SER A 342 7.71 -11.78 6.31
N TYR A 343 6.42 -12.10 6.21
CA TYR A 343 5.53 -11.61 5.15
C TYR A 343 5.12 -10.15 5.34
N ARG A 344 5.23 -9.58 6.56
CA ARG A 344 4.95 -8.17 6.81
C ARG A 344 5.79 -7.26 5.90
N TRP A 345 7.04 -7.65 5.64
CA TRP A 345 7.93 -6.90 4.74
C TRP A 345 7.35 -6.70 3.34
N SER A 346 6.31 -7.44 2.96
CA SER A 346 5.62 -7.26 1.68
C SER A 346 4.94 -5.91 1.56
N SER A 347 4.50 -5.29 2.66
CA SER A 347 3.97 -3.92 2.64
C SER A 347 5.04 -2.91 2.27
N GLU A 348 6.24 -3.04 2.80
CA GLU A 348 7.36 -2.15 2.47
C GLU A 348 7.75 -2.27 1.00
N ILE A 349 7.84 -3.50 0.46
CA ILE A 349 8.07 -3.75 -0.97
C ILE A 349 6.94 -3.14 -1.82
N PHE A 350 5.69 -3.28 -1.37
CA PHE A 350 4.53 -2.68 -2.05
C PHE A 350 4.62 -1.16 -2.06
N HIS A 351 4.97 -0.53 -0.94
CA HIS A 351 5.16 0.91 -0.85
C HIS A 351 6.31 1.39 -1.73
N GLU A 352 7.46 0.74 -1.69
CA GLU A 352 8.62 1.08 -2.49
C GLU A 352 8.30 1.04 -3.99
N PHE A 353 7.73 -0.06 -4.48
CA PHE A 353 7.36 -0.18 -5.90
C PHE A 353 6.19 0.73 -6.28
N GLY A 354 5.25 0.96 -5.36
CA GLY A 354 4.19 1.93 -5.54
C GLY A 354 4.74 3.31 -5.82
N LYS A 355 5.69 3.77 -5.04
CA LYS A 355 6.32 5.09 -5.18
C LYS A 355 7.26 5.17 -6.39
N GLN A 356 8.21 4.25 -6.49
CA GLN A 356 9.29 4.32 -7.49
C GLN A 356 8.84 3.90 -8.90
N VAL A 357 7.90 2.95 -9.01
CA VAL A 357 7.59 2.33 -10.30
C VAL A 357 6.27 2.81 -10.88
N VAL A 358 5.18 2.81 -10.10
CA VAL A 358 3.86 3.17 -10.60
C VAL A 358 3.39 4.56 -10.17
N GLY A 359 4.26 5.35 -9.55
CA GLY A 359 4.02 6.77 -9.28
C GLY A 359 2.92 7.06 -8.27
N MET A 360 2.81 6.27 -7.22
CA MET A 360 1.85 6.47 -6.13
C MET A 360 1.90 7.90 -5.55
N GLU A 361 3.08 8.55 -5.52
CA GLU A 361 3.30 9.91 -5.04
C GLU A 361 3.22 10.98 -6.13
N SER A 362 2.94 10.59 -7.38
CA SER A 362 3.06 11.50 -8.54
C SER A 362 1.77 12.25 -8.87
N ALA A 363 0.66 11.96 -8.22
CA ALA A 363 -0.60 12.64 -8.50
C ALA A 363 -0.56 14.11 -8.07
N GLN A 364 -1.03 14.99 -8.97
CA GLN A 364 -1.20 16.41 -8.68
C GLN A 364 -2.70 16.79 -8.73
N VAL A 365 -3.56 15.87 -8.29
CA VAL A 365 -5.00 16.08 -8.15
C VAL A 365 -5.34 16.48 -6.73
N ARG A 366 -6.33 17.37 -6.55
CA ARG A 366 -6.63 17.98 -5.26
C ARG A 366 -7.84 17.37 -4.56
N GLU A 367 -8.88 17.08 -5.35
CA GLU A 367 -10.16 16.59 -4.86
C GLU A 367 -10.04 15.18 -4.24
N GLU A 368 -10.81 14.94 -3.20
CA GLU A 368 -10.80 13.69 -2.43
C GLU A 368 -10.92 12.45 -3.32
N GLU A 369 -11.96 12.40 -4.15
CA GLU A 369 -12.19 11.22 -4.99
C GLU A 369 -11.12 11.05 -6.06
N ALA A 370 -10.59 12.14 -6.61
CA ALA A 370 -9.50 12.11 -7.58
C ALA A 370 -8.21 11.53 -6.97
N VAL A 371 -7.90 11.90 -5.73
CA VAL A 371 -6.76 11.37 -4.97
C VAL A 371 -6.97 9.88 -4.69
N LYS A 372 -8.13 9.48 -4.19
CA LYS A 372 -8.48 8.07 -3.95
C LYS A 372 -8.33 7.23 -5.22
N ARG A 373 -8.84 7.70 -6.35
CA ARG A 373 -8.74 7.03 -7.66
C ARG A 373 -7.29 6.85 -8.09
N HIS A 374 -6.46 7.87 -7.95
CA HIS A 374 -5.04 7.75 -8.28
C HIS A 374 -4.34 6.64 -7.49
N PHE A 375 -4.48 6.64 -6.15
CA PHE A 375 -3.85 5.63 -5.30
C PHE A 375 -4.34 4.22 -5.64
N ARG A 376 -5.64 4.05 -5.85
CA ARG A 376 -6.25 2.77 -6.20
C ARG A 376 -5.83 2.27 -7.58
N LEU A 377 -5.76 3.15 -8.58
CA LEU A 377 -5.24 2.81 -9.91
C LEU A 377 -3.74 2.48 -9.88
N SER A 378 -2.95 3.14 -9.04
CA SER A 378 -1.54 2.79 -8.81
C SER A 378 -1.40 1.38 -8.19
N CYS A 379 -2.28 1.03 -7.25
CA CYS A 379 -2.36 -0.31 -6.67
C CYS A 379 -2.68 -1.37 -7.74
N VAL A 380 -3.70 -1.13 -8.58
CA VAL A 380 -4.07 -2.01 -9.71
C VAL A 380 -2.92 -2.17 -10.70
N ALA A 381 -2.25 -1.07 -11.08
CA ALA A 381 -1.10 -1.08 -11.98
C ALA A 381 0.05 -1.94 -11.44
N GLN A 382 0.30 -1.89 -10.13
CA GLN A 382 1.32 -2.71 -9.49
C GLN A 382 0.98 -4.21 -9.54
N SER A 383 -0.27 -4.58 -9.31
CA SER A 383 -0.74 -5.97 -9.42
C SER A 383 -0.62 -6.50 -10.85
N PHE A 384 -0.85 -5.65 -11.86
CA PHE A 384 -0.65 -6.03 -13.26
C PHE A 384 0.82 -6.29 -13.58
N LEU A 385 1.73 -5.49 -13.03
CA LEU A 385 3.17 -5.74 -13.14
C LEU A 385 3.57 -7.08 -12.51
N GLN A 386 3.00 -7.46 -11.38
CA GLN A 386 3.27 -8.75 -10.74
C GLN A 386 2.94 -9.93 -11.66
N ARG A 387 1.97 -9.77 -12.55
CA ARG A 387 1.48 -10.80 -13.48
C ARG A 387 2.07 -10.72 -14.88
N ALA A 388 2.88 -9.70 -15.18
CA ALA A 388 3.58 -9.60 -16.45
C ALA A 388 4.61 -10.74 -16.57
N THR A 389 4.40 -11.67 -17.51
CA THR A 389 5.29 -12.81 -17.73
C THR A 389 6.57 -12.38 -18.42
N VAL A 390 7.71 -12.82 -17.90
CA VAL A 390 9.03 -12.61 -18.48
C VAL A 390 9.59 -13.96 -18.90
N GLY A 391 10.14 -14.06 -20.11
CA GLY A 391 10.71 -15.32 -20.62
C GLY A 391 11.83 -15.84 -19.71
N GLU A 392 11.85 -17.13 -19.46
CA GLU A 392 12.73 -17.83 -18.51
C GLU A 392 14.23 -17.53 -18.72
N SER A 393 14.68 -17.44 -19.95
CA SER A 393 16.09 -17.17 -20.29
C SER A 393 16.66 -15.83 -19.78
N LYS A 394 15.82 -14.97 -19.20
CA LYS A 394 16.24 -13.65 -18.67
C LYS A 394 16.08 -13.51 -17.16
N SER A 395 15.31 -14.36 -16.50
CA SER A 395 15.14 -14.36 -15.04
C SER A 395 16.40 -14.85 -14.33
N GLU A 396 17.19 -15.71 -14.96
CA GLU A 396 18.43 -16.29 -14.42
C GLU A 396 19.64 -15.34 -14.40
N ARG A 397 19.54 -14.18 -15.07
CA ARG A 397 20.70 -13.28 -15.25
C ARG A 397 21.15 -12.54 -14.00
N PHE A 398 20.34 -12.50 -12.97
CA PHE A 398 20.65 -11.74 -11.78
C PHE A 398 20.63 -12.65 -10.56
N GLU A 399 21.78 -12.90 -10.00
CA GLU A 399 21.95 -13.75 -8.81
C GLU A 399 21.07 -13.29 -7.65
N PHE A 400 20.93 -11.97 -7.45
CA PHE A 400 20.07 -11.41 -6.42
C PHE A 400 18.57 -11.69 -6.64
N SER A 401 18.14 -11.99 -7.85
CA SER A 401 16.73 -12.27 -8.16
C SER A 401 16.33 -13.72 -7.86
N LYS A 402 17.29 -14.59 -7.55
CA LYS A 402 17.09 -16.01 -7.27
C LYS A 402 16.14 -16.69 -8.27
N GLY A 403 16.34 -16.42 -9.56
CA GLY A 403 15.52 -16.97 -10.65
C GLY A 403 14.15 -16.31 -10.85
N LYS A 404 13.77 -15.32 -10.03
CA LYS A 404 12.49 -14.59 -10.17
C LYS A 404 12.67 -13.38 -11.10
N ALA A 405 11.64 -13.07 -11.90
CA ALA A 405 11.63 -11.86 -12.71
C ALA A 405 11.62 -10.61 -11.85
N THR A 406 12.56 -9.70 -12.07
CA THR A 406 12.58 -8.41 -11.37
C THR A 406 11.47 -7.49 -11.88
N ILE A 407 11.07 -6.50 -11.06
CA ILE A 407 10.08 -5.50 -11.46
C ILE A 407 10.51 -4.73 -12.71
N GLY A 408 11.79 -4.40 -12.83
CA GLY A 408 12.35 -3.75 -14.02
C GLY A 408 12.27 -4.61 -15.30
N GLN A 409 12.37 -5.95 -15.19
CA GLN A 409 12.14 -6.85 -16.32
C GLN A 409 10.67 -6.86 -16.74
N ARG A 410 9.75 -6.81 -15.79
CA ARG A 410 8.31 -6.74 -16.02
C ARG A 410 7.91 -5.42 -16.68
N CYS A 411 8.43 -4.29 -16.22
CA CYS A 411 8.26 -2.99 -16.87
C CYS A 411 8.78 -3.00 -18.32
N ARG A 412 9.97 -3.58 -18.55
CA ARG A 412 10.52 -3.72 -19.91
C ARG A 412 9.68 -4.61 -20.81
N LYS A 413 9.00 -5.63 -20.27
CA LYS A 413 8.07 -6.46 -21.03
C LYS A 413 6.91 -5.61 -21.58
N ILE A 414 6.29 -4.80 -20.72
CA ILE A 414 5.19 -3.91 -21.11
C ILE A 414 5.69 -2.83 -22.07
N ALA A 415 6.83 -2.20 -21.80
CA ALA A 415 7.43 -1.21 -22.70
C ALA A 415 7.72 -1.78 -24.11
N ARG A 416 8.08 -3.07 -24.22
CA ARG A 416 8.27 -3.74 -25.51
C ARG A 416 6.95 -3.92 -26.28
N GLU A 417 5.84 -4.17 -25.59
CA GLU A 417 4.53 -4.24 -26.25
C GLU A 417 4.15 -2.89 -26.82
N VAL A 418 4.32 -1.80 -26.04
CA VAL A 418 4.10 -0.43 -26.51
C VAL A 418 4.99 -0.07 -27.70
N LEU A 419 6.28 -0.40 -27.61
CA LEU A 419 7.22 -0.15 -28.71
C LEU A 419 6.84 -0.93 -29.99
N ARG A 420 6.33 -2.15 -29.84
CA ARG A 420 5.85 -2.93 -30.99
C ARG A 420 4.68 -2.25 -31.66
N SER A 421 3.63 -1.86 -30.94
CA SER A 421 2.48 -1.16 -31.49
C SER A 421 2.91 0.16 -32.17
N MET A 422 3.85 0.90 -31.58
CA MET A 422 4.41 2.10 -32.20
C MET A 422 5.12 1.78 -33.55
N LEU A 423 5.94 0.75 -33.62
CA LEU A 423 6.64 0.35 -34.84
C LEU A 423 5.65 -0.14 -35.93
N GLU A 424 4.59 -0.85 -35.53
CA GLU A 424 3.53 -1.28 -36.44
C GLU A 424 2.76 -0.08 -37.03
N LEU A 425 2.46 0.92 -36.19
CA LEU A 425 1.86 2.19 -36.65
C LEU A 425 2.81 2.90 -37.64
N CYS A 426 4.08 3.08 -37.31
CA CYS A 426 5.06 3.71 -38.20
C CYS A 426 5.12 2.98 -39.56
N LYS A 427 5.20 1.64 -39.53
CA LYS A 427 5.22 0.84 -40.76
C LYS A 427 3.97 1.09 -41.62
N ARG A 428 2.78 1.11 -41.01
CA ARG A 428 1.53 1.38 -41.73
C ARG A 428 1.52 2.79 -42.36
N LEU A 429 1.90 3.82 -41.60
CA LEU A 429 1.94 5.19 -42.06
C LEU A 429 2.93 5.38 -43.23
N PHE A 430 4.11 4.75 -43.20
CA PHE A 430 5.04 4.77 -44.33
C PHE A 430 4.50 4.04 -45.55
N MET A 431 3.76 2.95 -45.38
CA MET A 431 3.09 2.26 -46.48
C MET A 431 1.96 3.10 -47.08
N GLU A 432 1.34 3.98 -46.33
CA GLU A 432 0.35 4.97 -46.76
C GLU A 432 1.00 6.21 -47.43
N GLY A 433 2.33 6.24 -47.53
CA GLY A 433 3.07 7.34 -48.19
C GLY A 433 3.34 8.55 -47.30
N LYS A 434 3.18 8.43 -45.98
CA LYS A 434 3.53 9.52 -45.06
C LYS A 434 5.04 9.69 -45.00
N SER A 435 5.49 10.95 -44.93
CA SER A 435 6.92 11.26 -44.73
C SER A 435 7.38 10.98 -43.29
N THR A 436 8.68 10.91 -43.08
CA THR A 436 9.26 10.78 -41.73
C THR A 436 8.84 11.93 -40.82
N ASP A 437 8.79 13.16 -41.37
CA ASP A 437 8.39 14.35 -40.62
C ASP A 437 6.89 14.30 -40.20
N ASP A 438 6.00 13.80 -41.09
CA ASP A 438 4.60 13.57 -40.73
C ASP A 438 4.47 12.56 -39.58
N VAL A 439 5.22 11.45 -39.66
CA VAL A 439 5.21 10.42 -38.62
C VAL A 439 5.78 10.94 -37.29
N MET A 440 6.87 11.69 -37.35
CA MET A 440 7.46 12.33 -36.19
C MET A 440 6.52 13.35 -35.54
N GLY A 441 5.87 14.19 -36.35
CA GLY A 441 4.86 15.16 -35.87
C GLY A 441 3.66 14.50 -35.19
N MET A 442 3.27 13.30 -35.62
CA MET A 442 2.19 12.52 -34.99
C MET A 442 2.62 11.88 -33.67
N LEU A 443 3.84 11.32 -33.62
CA LEU A 443 4.35 10.63 -32.43
C LEU A 443 4.82 11.59 -31.33
N MET A 444 5.36 12.71 -31.72
CA MET A 444 5.96 13.72 -30.84
C MET A 444 5.56 15.12 -31.29
N PRO A 445 4.30 15.50 -31.09
CA PRO A 445 3.85 16.85 -31.44
C PRO A 445 4.69 17.88 -30.68
N ALA A 446 5.06 18.98 -31.36
CA ALA A 446 5.90 20.06 -30.84
C ALA A 446 5.20 20.84 -29.68
#